data_275d55e400c1eb6c942d92bc6728ee24
#
_entry.id   275d55e400c1eb6c942d92bc6728ee24
#
_cell.length_a   1.000
_cell.length_b   1.000
_cell.length_c   1.000
_cell.angle_alpha   90.00
_cell.angle_beta   90.00
_cell.angle_gamma   90.00
#
_symmetry.space_group_name_H-M   'P 1'
#
loop_
_entity.id
_entity.type
_entity.pdbx_description
1 polymer ?
#
loop_
_entity_poly.entity_id
_entity_poly.type
_entity_poly.pdbx_seq_one_letter_code
_entity_poly.pdbx_strand_id
1 'polypeptide(L)'
;MKNDNSINGGIKGSVSSIHGGQTAVRNAVDFKKYLENGRNQLERGETVSVLFTGVGGQGIILTTTVLAKAVMLAGFDVKVSEVHGMAQRGGSVVGSVRFGEKVYSPIIDKADFIIALEKLEAARYLEMLKPDGFLFINDFEVYPVSIYLSGKDYPADIISGISKITSNYKLIEATDIALKLKEIRASNMVLIGSLSKCLPVGRQYWIESIKECVPESALKINIDAFNKGREIIK
;
A
#
# COMPACT_ATOMS: atom_id res chain seq x y z
N MET A 1 -18.69 7.35 57.91
CA MET A 1 -18.51 8.51 56.98
C MET A 1 -18.12 7.95 55.64
N LYS A 2 -19.01 8.15 54.68
CA LYS A 2 -18.91 7.72 53.28
C LYS A 2 -17.90 8.62 52.54
N ASN A 3 -17.10 8.07 51.66
CA ASN A 3 -16.62 8.80 50.50
C ASN A 3 -16.49 7.83 49.33
N ASP A 4 -17.49 7.89 48.49
CA ASP A 4 -17.49 7.45 47.09
C ASP A 4 -16.65 8.45 46.28
N ASN A 5 -15.79 7.94 45.40
CA ASN A 5 -15.35 8.68 44.23
C ASN A 5 -15.10 7.71 43.09
N SER A 6 -16.16 7.44 42.34
CA SER A 6 -16.11 6.83 41.01
C SER A 6 -15.80 7.95 39.99
N ILE A 7 -14.65 7.84 39.31
CA ILE A 7 -14.37 8.64 38.11
C ILE A 7 -14.46 7.73 36.91
N ASN A 8 -15.64 7.71 36.31
CA ASN A 8 -15.90 7.08 35.02
C ASN A 8 -15.79 8.20 33.94
N GLY A 9 -14.61 8.32 33.32
CA GLY A 9 -14.35 9.23 32.21
C GLY A 9 -14.35 8.47 30.88
N GLY A 10 -15.53 8.16 30.36
CA GLY A 10 -15.70 7.61 29.03
C GLY A 10 -15.37 8.67 27.95
N ILE A 11 -14.30 8.47 27.22
CA ILE A 11 -14.00 9.28 26.03
C ILE A 11 -14.90 8.77 24.89
N LYS A 12 -16.00 9.44 24.68
CA LYS A 12 -16.82 9.31 23.47
C LYS A 12 -16.14 10.13 22.36
N GLY A 13 -15.34 9.50 21.53
CA GLY A 13 -14.88 10.06 20.27
C GLY A 13 -16.05 10.11 19.30
N SER A 14 -16.55 11.31 19.01
CA SER A 14 -17.54 11.55 17.97
C SER A 14 -16.87 11.41 16.60
N VAL A 15 -17.23 10.37 15.84
CA VAL A 15 -16.91 10.26 14.43
C VAL A 15 -17.84 11.20 13.68
N SER A 16 -17.36 12.39 13.35
CA SER A 16 -18.05 13.29 12.43
C SER A 16 -17.73 12.89 11.00
N SER A 17 -18.68 12.28 10.31
CA SER A 17 -18.65 12.05 8.88
C SER A 17 -18.79 13.38 8.13
N ILE A 18 -17.67 13.92 7.65
CA ILE A 18 -17.70 15.04 6.70
C ILE A 18 -17.68 14.45 5.29
N HIS A 19 -18.87 14.27 4.72
CA HIS A 19 -19.05 14.01 3.29
C HIS A 19 -18.91 15.34 2.55
N GLY A 20 -17.69 15.70 2.14
CA GLY A 20 -17.42 16.74 1.16
C GLY A 20 -17.24 16.10 -0.20
N GLY A 21 -18.29 16.06 -1.02
CA GLY A 21 -18.23 15.55 -2.38
C GLY A 21 -17.33 16.40 -3.27
N GLN A 22 -16.12 15.96 -3.53
CA GLN A 22 -15.38 16.33 -4.73
C GLN A 22 -15.36 15.13 -5.65
N THR A 23 -16.08 15.28 -6.76
CA THR A 23 -16.10 14.33 -7.89
C THR A 23 -14.68 14.28 -8.47
N ALA A 24 -13.84 13.36 -7.97
CA ALA A 24 -12.59 13.03 -8.62
C ALA A 24 -12.94 12.53 -10.03
N VAL A 25 -12.42 13.21 -11.04
CA VAL A 25 -12.53 12.81 -12.44
C VAL A 25 -12.00 11.37 -12.54
N ARG A 26 -12.93 10.43 -12.69
CA ARG A 26 -12.60 9.02 -12.88
C ARG A 26 -12.13 8.84 -14.32
N ASN A 27 -10.89 9.19 -14.61
CA ASN A 27 -10.27 8.73 -15.83
C ASN A 27 -10.21 7.21 -15.76
N ALA A 28 -10.81 6.54 -16.73
CA ALA A 28 -10.74 5.09 -16.85
C ALA A 28 -9.26 4.75 -17.13
N VAL A 29 -8.56 4.27 -16.10
CA VAL A 29 -7.15 3.87 -16.23
C VAL A 29 -7.13 2.51 -16.93
N ASP A 30 -6.40 2.42 -18.02
CA ASP A 30 -6.15 1.14 -18.70
C ASP A 30 -5.05 0.37 -17.95
N PHE A 31 -5.46 -0.50 -17.04
CA PHE A 31 -4.52 -1.33 -16.27
C PHE A 31 -3.82 -2.41 -17.10
N LYS A 32 -4.36 -2.79 -18.28
CA LYS A 32 -3.69 -3.74 -19.18
C LYS A 32 -2.37 -3.21 -19.67
N LYS A 33 -2.28 -1.89 -19.94
CA LYS A 33 -1.04 -1.22 -20.31
C LYS A 33 0.09 -1.49 -19.30
N TYR A 34 -0.19 -1.44 -18.02
CA TYR A 34 0.83 -1.68 -16.98
C TYR A 34 1.27 -3.12 -16.89
N LEU A 35 0.34 -4.07 -17.08
CA LEU A 35 0.65 -5.49 -17.16
C LEU A 35 1.54 -5.80 -18.40
N GLU A 36 1.20 -5.22 -19.54
CA GLU A 36 1.97 -5.38 -20.78
C GLU A 36 3.36 -4.74 -20.67
N ASN A 37 3.45 -3.54 -20.12
CA ASN A 37 4.73 -2.89 -19.88
C ASN A 37 5.64 -3.73 -18.98
N GLY A 38 5.12 -4.26 -17.89
CA GLY A 38 5.88 -5.13 -16.99
C GLY A 38 6.36 -6.41 -17.66
N ARG A 39 5.55 -7.03 -18.54
CA ARG A 39 5.97 -8.17 -19.35
C ARG A 39 7.10 -7.80 -20.30
N ASN A 40 6.93 -6.74 -21.07
CA ASN A 40 7.92 -6.27 -22.04
C ASN A 40 9.26 -5.90 -21.36
N GLN A 41 9.24 -5.31 -20.17
CA GLN A 41 10.45 -5.06 -19.38
C GLN A 41 11.16 -6.36 -19.05
N LEU A 42 10.44 -7.35 -18.51
CA LEU A 42 11.04 -8.65 -18.13
C LEU A 42 11.56 -9.42 -19.36
N GLU A 43 10.86 -9.38 -20.48
CA GLU A 43 11.31 -9.99 -21.75
C GLU A 43 12.59 -9.35 -22.30
N ARG A 44 12.83 -8.05 -22.02
CA ARG A 44 14.07 -7.34 -22.36
C ARG A 44 15.20 -7.56 -21.33
N GLY A 45 14.98 -8.40 -20.31
CA GLY A 45 15.94 -8.60 -19.22
C GLY A 45 16.02 -7.42 -18.24
N GLU A 46 15.07 -6.47 -18.31
CA GLU A 46 14.99 -5.36 -17.38
C GLU A 46 14.32 -5.81 -16.06
N THR A 47 14.45 -4.99 -15.01
CA THR A 47 13.84 -5.28 -13.71
C THR A 47 12.61 -4.43 -13.47
N VAL A 48 11.57 -5.03 -12.87
CA VAL A 48 10.42 -4.30 -12.32
C VAL A 48 10.72 -3.93 -10.88
N SER A 49 10.44 -2.68 -10.51
CA SER A 49 10.71 -2.10 -9.19
C SER A 49 9.40 -1.63 -8.54
N VAL A 50 9.12 -2.11 -7.35
CA VAL A 50 7.93 -1.74 -6.56
C VAL A 50 8.37 -1.13 -5.25
N LEU A 51 7.90 0.08 -4.95
CA LEU A 51 8.10 0.78 -3.69
C LEU A 51 6.83 0.66 -2.83
N PHE A 52 7.01 0.31 -1.58
CA PHE A 52 5.95 0.34 -0.57
C PHE A 52 6.26 1.43 0.43
N THR A 53 5.26 2.27 0.73
CA THR A 53 5.42 3.35 1.71
C THR A 53 4.19 3.45 2.61
N GLY A 54 4.41 3.85 3.85
CA GLY A 54 3.35 4.00 4.84
C GLY A 54 3.89 4.40 6.19
N VAL A 55 3.02 4.38 7.18
CA VAL A 55 3.37 4.64 8.59
C VAL A 55 3.67 3.32 9.28
N GLY A 56 4.66 3.33 10.17
CA GLY A 56 5.05 2.15 10.94
C GLY A 56 3.88 1.50 11.67
N GLY A 57 3.72 0.19 11.48
CA GLY A 57 2.58 -0.60 11.96
C GLY A 57 1.56 -0.97 10.88
N GLN A 58 1.60 -0.37 9.68
CA GLN A 58 0.68 -0.69 8.58
C GLN A 58 1.04 -1.97 7.79
N GLY A 59 2.12 -2.65 8.15
CA GLY A 59 2.49 -3.94 7.55
C GLY A 59 3.30 -3.83 6.26
N ILE A 60 4.16 -2.82 6.12
CA ILE A 60 5.07 -2.67 4.97
C ILE A 60 5.93 -3.92 4.80
N ILE A 61 6.53 -4.45 5.87
CA ILE A 61 7.35 -5.67 5.83
C ILE A 61 6.54 -6.86 5.31
N LEU A 62 5.29 -7.01 5.75
CA LEU A 62 4.44 -8.08 5.25
C LEU A 62 4.17 -7.93 3.74
N THR A 63 3.90 -6.72 3.26
CA THR A 63 3.61 -6.48 1.83
C THR A 63 4.82 -6.74 0.94
N THR A 64 6.01 -6.29 1.37
CA THR A 64 7.28 -6.56 0.63
C THR A 64 7.57 -8.06 0.60
N THR A 65 7.39 -8.75 1.74
CA THR A 65 7.62 -10.21 1.84
C THR A 65 6.64 -10.99 0.95
N VAL A 66 5.35 -10.65 0.95
CA VAL A 66 4.34 -11.30 0.11
C VAL A 66 4.66 -11.12 -1.37
N LEU A 67 4.98 -9.90 -1.81
CA LEU A 67 5.38 -9.68 -3.20
C LEU A 67 6.65 -10.46 -3.54
N ALA A 68 7.70 -10.35 -2.73
CA ALA A 68 8.97 -11.02 -2.98
C ALA A 68 8.81 -12.54 -3.12
N LYS A 69 8.04 -13.18 -2.23
CA LYS A 69 7.76 -14.62 -2.33
C LYS A 69 6.93 -14.97 -3.56
N ALA A 70 5.91 -14.17 -3.90
CA ALA A 70 5.07 -14.42 -5.06
C ALA A 70 5.88 -14.39 -6.37
N VAL A 71 6.78 -13.40 -6.53
CA VAL A 71 7.64 -13.30 -7.72
C VAL A 71 8.72 -14.39 -7.73
N MET A 72 9.26 -14.76 -6.58
CA MET A 72 10.21 -15.87 -6.45
C MET A 72 9.58 -17.22 -6.83
N LEU A 73 8.36 -17.49 -6.36
CA LEU A 73 7.59 -18.68 -6.73
C LEU A 73 7.25 -18.71 -8.23
N ALA A 74 7.11 -17.53 -8.86
CA ALA A 74 6.91 -17.40 -10.29
C ALA A 74 8.21 -17.56 -11.12
N GLY A 75 9.36 -17.78 -10.46
CA GLY A 75 10.65 -18.09 -11.10
C GLY A 75 11.56 -16.87 -11.34
N PHE A 76 11.23 -15.69 -10.80
CA PHE A 76 12.08 -14.50 -10.95
C PHE A 76 13.15 -14.42 -9.84
N ASP A 77 14.32 -13.84 -10.18
CA ASP A 77 15.28 -13.36 -9.19
C ASP A 77 14.70 -12.11 -8.50
N VAL A 78 14.89 -11.99 -7.19
CA VAL A 78 14.30 -10.92 -6.39
C VAL A 78 15.30 -10.38 -5.37
N LYS A 79 15.26 -9.06 -5.18
CA LYS A 79 15.97 -8.38 -4.09
C LYS A 79 15.00 -7.47 -3.35
N VAL A 80 15.12 -7.44 -2.03
CA VAL A 80 14.29 -6.64 -1.13
C VAL A 80 15.18 -5.69 -0.35
N SER A 81 14.72 -4.45 -0.18
CA SER A 81 15.30 -3.50 0.77
C SER A 81 14.21 -2.97 1.69
N GLU A 82 14.47 -2.94 2.97
CA GLU A 82 13.54 -2.48 3.99
C GLU A 82 14.27 -1.57 4.97
N VAL A 83 13.61 -0.48 5.36
CA VAL A 83 14.13 0.40 6.41
C VAL A 83 13.72 -0.15 7.77
N HIS A 84 14.70 -0.49 8.58
CA HIS A 84 14.53 -0.98 9.95
C HIS A 84 14.86 0.13 10.96
N GLY A 85 14.21 0.08 12.13
CA GLY A 85 14.52 0.96 13.25
C GLY A 85 13.34 1.67 13.87
N MET A 86 13.58 2.82 14.53
CA MET A 86 12.57 3.60 15.26
C MET A 86 11.40 4.06 14.39
N ALA A 87 11.61 4.27 13.10
CA ALA A 87 10.57 4.62 12.13
C ALA A 87 9.45 3.57 12.03
N GLN A 88 9.69 2.32 12.41
CA GLN A 88 8.67 1.26 12.40
C GLN A 88 7.54 1.48 13.42
N ARG A 89 7.68 2.46 14.33
CA ARG A 89 6.65 2.82 15.33
C ARG A 89 6.12 4.22 15.06
N GLY A 90 5.14 4.32 14.15
CA GLY A 90 4.47 5.60 13.86
C GLY A 90 5.28 6.61 13.04
N GLY A 91 6.47 6.23 12.55
CA GLY A 91 7.26 7.01 11.60
C GLY A 91 7.02 6.58 10.15
N SER A 92 7.56 7.33 9.19
CA SER A 92 7.56 6.95 7.77
C SER A 92 8.40 5.68 7.57
N VAL A 93 7.84 4.68 6.93
CA VAL A 93 8.49 3.40 6.61
C VAL A 93 8.42 3.18 5.11
N VAL A 94 9.55 2.75 4.55
CA VAL A 94 9.65 2.41 3.14
C VAL A 94 10.28 1.03 2.97
N GLY A 95 9.76 0.27 2.02
CA GLY A 95 10.34 -0.98 1.56
C GLY A 95 10.31 -1.04 0.04
N SER A 96 11.24 -1.76 -0.57
CA SER A 96 11.28 -1.94 -2.01
C SER A 96 11.51 -3.39 -2.38
N VAL A 97 10.88 -3.78 -3.50
CA VAL A 97 11.08 -5.09 -4.12
C VAL A 97 11.46 -4.87 -5.58
N ARG A 98 12.60 -5.43 -5.99
CA ARG A 98 13.01 -5.49 -7.40
C ARG A 98 13.04 -6.94 -7.84
N PHE A 99 12.51 -7.22 -9.02
CA PHE A 99 12.52 -8.57 -9.56
C PHE A 99 12.69 -8.55 -11.09
N GLY A 100 13.17 -9.64 -11.62
CA GLY A 100 13.44 -9.82 -13.04
C GLY A 100 14.15 -11.15 -13.30
N GLU A 101 14.73 -11.35 -14.47
CA GLU A 101 15.55 -12.52 -14.77
C GLU A 101 16.79 -12.55 -13.85
N LYS A 102 17.44 -11.39 -13.67
CA LYS A 102 18.58 -11.20 -12.77
C LYS A 102 18.53 -9.82 -12.12
N VAL A 103 18.69 -9.77 -10.79
CA VAL A 103 18.69 -8.53 -10.01
C VAL A 103 19.96 -8.42 -9.18
N TYR A 104 20.77 -7.40 -9.45
CA TYR A 104 22.07 -7.22 -8.78
C TYR A 104 22.00 -6.38 -7.51
N SER A 105 20.99 -5.51 -7.37
CA SER A 105 20.85 -4.59 -6.24
C SER A 105 19.39 -4.40 -5.83
N PRO A 106 19.07 -4.32 -4.52
CA PRO A 106 17.73 -3.97 -4.05
C PRO A 106 17.46 -2.45 -4.13
N ILE A 107 18.48 -1.64 -4.36
CA ILE A 107 18.35 -0.18 -4.39
C ILE A 107 17.59 0.24 -5.64
N ILE A 108 16.59 1.10 -5.47
CA ILE A 108 15.82 1.69 -6.55
C ILE A 108 16.03 3.20 -6.59
N ASP A 109 16.19 3.75 -7.77
CA ASP A 109 16.16 5.20 -8.04
C ASP A 109 14.73 5.64 -8.35
N LYS A 110 14.08 4.91 -9.26
CA LYS A 110 12.68 5.11 -9.63
C LYS A 110 11.92 3.80 -9.61
N ALA A 111 10.65 3.86 -9.19
CA ALA A 111 9.75 2.71 -9.11
C ALA A 111 8.77 2.66 -10.29
N ASP A 112 8.53 1.47 -10.82
CA ASP A 112 7.44 1.21 -11.78
C ASP A 112 6.08 1.32 -11.09
N PHE A 113 6.02 0.87 -9.84
CA PHE A 113 4.83 0.96 -9.00
C PHE A 113 5.18 1.49 -7.62
N ILE A 114 4.32 2.38 -7.10
CA ILE A 114 4.33 2.79 -5.68
C ILE A 114 3.02 2.33 -5.04
N ILE A 115 3.13 1.65 -3.91
CA ILE A 115 2.00 1.26 -3.06
C ILE A 115 2.08 2.06 -1.78
N ALA A 116 1.22 3.05 -1.66
CA ALA A 116 1.16 3.91 -0.47
C ALA A 116 -0.02 3.50 0.44
N LEU A 117 0.30 3.10 1.65
CA LEU A 117 -0.69 2.68 2.64
C LEU A 117 -1.37 3.87 3.34
N GLU A 118 -0.89 5.09 3.02
CA GLU A 118 -1.36 6.35 3.61
C GLU A 118 -1.10 7.52 2.63
N LYS A 119 -2.00 8.53 2.62
CA LYS A 119 -1.98 9.62 1.62
C LYS A 119 -0.72 10.50 1.69
N LEU A 120 -0.29 10.89 2.89
CA LEU A 120 0.88 11.77 3.05
C LEU A 120 2.16 11.05 2.60
N GLU A 121 2.26 9.76 2.87
CA GLU A 121 3.36 8.94 2.43
C GLU A 121 3.37 8.76 0.90
N ALA A 122 2.19 8.73 0.26
CA ALA A 122 2.09 8.77 -1.20
C ALA A 122 2.72 10.05 -1.79
N ALA A 123 2.41 11.21 -1.20
CA ALA A 123 2.99 12.48 -1.64
C ALA A 123 4.49 12.57 -1.37
N ARG A 124 4.94 12.04 -0.22
CA ARG A 124 6.36 12.05 0.19
C ARG A 124 7.27 11.32 -0.78
N TYR A 125 6.81 10.20 -1.33
CA TYR A 125 7.59 9.36 -2.22
C TYR A 125 7.19 9.47 -3.70
N LEU A 126 6.34 10.44 -4.05
CA LEU A 126 5.84 10.62 -5.42
C LEU A 126 6.99 10.85 -6.43
N GLU A 127 8.03 11.57 -6.03
CA GLU A 127 9.19 11.81 -6.88
C GLU A 127 9.94 10.55 -7.29
N MET A 128 9.79 9.45 -6.53
CA MET A 128 10.38 8.15 -6.88
C MET A 128 9.57 7.40 -7.93
N LEU A 129 8.40 7.87 -8.33
CA LEU A 129 7.61 7.23 -9.39
C LEU A 129 8.27 7.52 -10.76
N LYS A 130 8.38 6.48 -11.60
CA LYS A 130 8.75 6.66 -13.02
C LYS A 130 7.67 7.48 -13.74
N PRO A 131 8.00 8.20 -14.82
CA PRO A 131 7.01 8.97 -15.61
C PRO A 131 5.83 8.09 -16.09
N ASP A 132 6.10 6.85 -16.48
CA ASP A 132 5.11 5.86 -16.91
C ASP A 132 4.67 4.91 -15.79
N GLY A 133 5.15 5.13 -14.57
CA GLY A 133 4.82 4.33 -13.40
C GLY A 133 3.39 4.55 -12.91
N PHE A 134 2.96 3.72 -11.95
CA PHE A 134 1.61 3.81 -11.38
C PHE A 134 1.62 3.82 -9.86
N LEU A 135 0.80 4.70 -9.28
CA LEU A 135 0.69 4.89 -7.83
C LEU A 135 -0.67 4.38 -7.32
N PHE A 136 -0.65 3.38 -6.45
CA PHE A 136 -1.82 2.95 -5.69
C PHE A 136 -1.79 3.62 -4.32
N ILE A 137 -2.88 4.28 -3.94
CA ILE A 137 -2.98 5.03 -2.68
C ILE A 137 -4.15 4.46 -1.87
N ASN A 138 -3.91 4.05 -0.64
CA ASN A 138 -5.00 3.85 0.30
C ASN A 138 -5.63 5.19 0.67
N ASP A 139 -6.94 5.30 0.56
CA ASP A 139 -7.69 6.48 1.03
C ASP A 139 -7.78 6.46 2.56
N PHE A 140 -6.64 6.71 3.19
CA PHE A 140 -6.48 6.65 4.63
C PHE A 140 -5.49 7.71 5.10
N GLU A 141 -5.76 8.28 6.26
CA GLU A 141 -4.96 9.32 6.91
C GLU A 141 -4.50 8.85 8.27
N VAL A 142 -3.21 8.92 8.51
CA VAL A 142 -2.61 8.68 9.82
C VAL A 142 -1.82 9.92 10.19
N TYR A 143 -2.17 10.54 11.32
CA TYR A 143 -1.40 11.67 11.81
C TYR A 143 -0.02 11.19 12.28
N PRO A 144 1.07 11.51 11.54
CA PRO A 144 2.40 11.19 12.01
C PRO A 144 2.67 11.88 13.34
N VAL A 145 3.45 11.24 14.20
CA VAL A 145 3.82 11.80 15.51
C VAL A 145 4.42 13.21 15.38
N SER A 146 5.19 13.45 14.32
CA SER A 146 5.77 14.77 14.02
C SER A 146 4.74 15.87 13.75
N ILE A 147 3.64 15.57 13.08
CA ILE A 147 2.53 16.52 12.88
C ILE A 147 1.80 16.75 14.20
N TYR A 148 1.50 15.69 14.94
CA TYR A 148 0.85 15.79 16.24
C TYR A 148 1.65 16.67 17.20
N LEU A 149 2.97 16.48 17.30
CA LEU A 149 3.85 17.27 18.16
C LEU A 149 4.03 18.72 17.70
N SER A 150 3.88 19.01 16.41
CA SER A 150 4.03 20.36 15.85
C SER A 150 2.76 21.21 16.00
N GLY A 151 1.63 20.63 16.41
CA GLY A 151 0.32 21.30 16.48
C GLY A 151 -0.22 21.72 15.11
N LYS A 152 0.29 21.14 14.01
CA LYS A 152 -0.20 21.39 12.65
C LYS A 152 -1.31 20.41 12.29
N ASP A 153 -2.21 20.87 11.43
CA ASP A 153 -3.25 20.00 10.87
C ASP A 153 -2.68 19.06 9.79
N TYR A 154 -3.36 17.96 9.56
CA TYR A 154 -3.07 17.09 8.43
C TYR A 154 -3.34 17.85 7.11
N PRO A 155 -2.44 17.82 6.11
CA PRO A 155 -2.63 18.56 4.87
C PRO A 155 -3.88 18.13 4.12
N ALA A 156 -4.81 19.06 3.86
CA ALA A 156 -6.11 18.76 3.24
C ALA A 156 -6.03 18.42 1.75
N ASP A 157 -5.01 18.95 1.05
CA ASP A 157 -4.97 18.97 -0.42
C ASP A 157 -3.99 17.96 -1.05
N ILE A 158 -3.65 16.89 -0.33
CA ILE A 158 -2.63 15.90 -0.77
C ILE A 158 -2.97 15.32 -2.14
N ILE A 159 -4.19 14.82 -2.32
CA ILE A 159 -4.59 14.18 -3.59
C ILE A 159 -4.66 15.21 -4.73
N SER A 160 -5.11 16.44 -4.43
CA SER A 160 -5.07 17.54 -5.40
C SER A 160 -3.62 17.88 -5.81
N GLY A 161 -2.68 17.86 -4.86
CA GLY A 161 -1.26 18.03 -5.13
C GLY A 161 -0.69 16.94 -6.03
N ILE A 162 -0.99 15.67 -5.73
CA ILE A 162 -0.58 14.51 -6.53
C ILE A 162 -1.13 14.60 -7.95
N SER A 163 -2.43 14.94 -8.10
CA SER A 163 -3.09 15.00 -9.41
C SER A 163 -2.54 16.08 -10.35
N LYS A 164 -1.88 17.12 -9.82
CA LYS A 164 -1.17 18.13 -10.61
C LYS A 164 0.17 17.62 -11.18
N ILE A 165 0.74 16.59 -10.58
CA ILE A 165 2.03 16.03 -10.96
C ILE A 165 1.85 14.80 -11.86
N THR A 166 0.90 13.92 -11.54
CA THR A 166 0.62 12.71 -12.31
C THR A 166 -0.87 12.38 -12.35
N SER A 167 -1.32 11.85 -13.49
CA SER A 167 -2.63 11.22 -13.63
C SER A 167 -2.59 9.71 -13.40
N ASN A 168 -1.40 9.13 -13.26
CA ASN A 168 -1.18 7.69 -13.14
C ASN A 168 -1.32 7.23 -11.68
N TYR A 169 -2.49 7.44 -11.08
CA TYR A 169 -2.77 6.96 -9.72
C TYR A 169 -4.18 6.41 -9.56
N LYS A 170 -4.36 5.58 -8.55
CA LYS A 170 -5.66 5.07 -8.09
C LYS A 170 -5.79 5.25 -6.59
N LEU A 171 -6.79 6.01 -6.17
CA LEU A 171 -7.23 6.08 -4.78
C LEU A 171 -8.12 4.87 -4.49
N ILE A 172 -7.85 4.14 -3.42
CA ILE A 172 -8.53 2.90 -3.03
C ILE A 172 -8.95 3.00 -1.57
N GLU A 173 -10.21 2.77 -1.28
CA GLU A 173 -10.77 2.68 0.09
C GLU A 173 -10.39 1.33 0.74
N ALA A 174 -9.08 1.00 0.74
CA ALA A 174 -8.61 -0.31 1.19
C ALA A 174 -8.90 -0.56 2.66
N THR A 175 -8.82 0.48 3.49
CA THR A 175 -9.15 0.42 4.92
C THR A 175 -10.63 0.13 5.14
N ASP A 176 -11.54 0.77 4.40
CA ASP A 176 -12.98 0.54 4.51
C ASP A 176 -13.38 -0.87 4.04
N ILE A 177 -12.72 -1.36 2.99
CA ILE A 177 -12.89 -2.75 2.55
C ILE A 177 -12.44 -3.73 3.63
N ALA A 178 -11.29 -3.49 4.24
CA ALA A 178 -10.75 -4.32 5.32
C ALA A 178 -11.64 -4.27 6.58
N LEU A 179 -12.20 -3.10 6.92
CA LEU A 179 -13.17 -2.96 8.02
C LEU A 179 -14.44 -3.77 7.78
N LYS A 180 -14.96 -3.79 6.54
CA LYS A 180 -16.11 -4.64 6.17
C LYS A 180 -15.79 -6.13 6.32
N LEU A 181 -14.52 -6.52 6.19
CA LEU A 181 -14.02 -7.86 6.49
C LEU A 181 -13.70 -8.08 7.98
N LYS A 182 -13.92 -7.07 8.84
CA LYS A 182 -13.65 -7.06 10.29
C LYS A 182 -12.17 -7.18 10.68
N GLU A 183 -11.25 -6.83 9.79
CA GLU A 183 -9.80 -6.84 10.07
C GLU A 183 -9.10 -5.68 9.35
N ILE A 184 -8.98 -4.55 10.01
CA ILE A 184 -8.37 -3.33 9.45
C ILE A 184 -6.93 -3.56 8.93
N ARG A 185 -6.17 -4.47 9.57
CA ARG A 185 -4.79 -4.78 9.19
C ARG A 185 -4.69 -5.43 7.82
N ALA A 186 -5.80 -6.02 7.30
CA ALA A 186 -5.83 -6.61 5.97
C ALA A 186 -5.96 -5.58 4.83
N SER A 187 -6.01 -4.28 5.13
CA SER A 187 -6.02 -3.21 4.11
C SER A 187 -4.81 -3.26 3.18
N ASN A 188 -3.66 -3.65 3.69
CA ASN A 188 -2.45 -3.86 2.88
C ASN A 188 -2.64 -4.99 1.84
N MET A 189 -3.38 -6.06 2.15
CA MET A 189 -3.67 -7.14 1.21
C MET A 189 -4.66 -6.70 0.12
N VAL A 190 -5.54 -5.76 0.38
CA VAL A 190 -6.38 -5.14 -0.66
C VAL A 190 -5.51 -4.43 -1.69
N LEU A 191 -4.52 -3.66 -1.26
CA LEU A 191 -3.59 -2.96 -2.17
C LEU A 191 -2.72 -3.95 -2.96
N ILE A 192 -2.19 -4.99 -2.31
CA ILE A 192 -1.45 -6.07 -2.98
C ILE A 192 -2.33 -6.78 -4.02
N GLY A 193 -3.60 -7.02 -3.71
CA GLY A 193 -4.56 -7.56 -4.66
C GLY A 193 -4.71 -6.70 -5.91
N SER A 194 -4.80 -5.38 -5.74
CA SER A 194 -4.85 -4.43 -6.85
C SER A 194 -3.57 -4.47 -7.69
N LEU A 195 -2.39 -4.39 -7.05
CA LEU A 195 -1.08 -4.48 -7.72
C LEU A 195 -0.95 -5.79 -8.52
N SER A 196 -1.44 -6.91 -7.98
CA SER A 196 -1.30 -8.23 -8.60
C SER A 196 -1.93 -8.35 -10.00
N LYS A 197 -2.83 -7.43 -10.36
CA LYS A 197 -3.44 -7.35 -11.69
C LYS A 197 -2.55 -6.64 -12.71
N CYS A 198 -1.55 -5.88 -12.23
CA CYS A 198 -0.62 -5.13 -13.07
C CYS A 198 0.74 -5.85 -13.24
N LEU A 199 0.92 -7.00 -12.59
CA LEU A 199 2.17 -7.76 -12.65
C LEU A 199 1.96 -9.12 -13.34
N PRO A 200 2.94 -9.59 -14.14
CA PRO A 200 2.86 -10.86 -14.87
C PRO A 200 3.13 -12.07 -13.94
N VAL A 201 2.46 -12.10 -12.80
CA VAL A 201 2.58 -13.14 -11.78
C VAL A 201 1.23 -13.83 -11.60
N GLY A 202 1.21 -15.14 -11.81
CA GLY A 202 -0.01 -15.93 -11.72
C GLY A 202 -0.64 -15.87 -10.32
N ARG A 203 -2.01 -15.82 -10.27
CA ARG A 203 -2.75 -15.72 -8.99
C ARG A 203 -2.36 -16.81 -7.98
N GLN A 204 -2.04 -18.01 -8.44
CA GLN A 204 -1.65 -19.13 -7.57
C GLN A 204 -0.41 -18.81 -6.72
N TYR A 205 0.59 -18.12 -7.27
CA TYR A 205 1.82 -17.75 -6.56
C TYR A 205 1.55 -16.70 -5.47
N TRP A 206 0.61 -15.78 -5.70
CA TRP A 206 0.18 -14.83 -4.68
C TRP A 206 -0.53 -15.53 -3.53
N ILE A 207 -1.45 -16.45 -3.82
CA ILE A 207 -2.17 -17.19 -2.78
C ILE A 207 -1.20 -18.03 -1.95
N GLU A 208 -0.24 -18.71 -2.60
CA GLU A 208 0.77 -19.50 -1.89
C GLU A 208 1.66 -18.62 -1.03
N SER A 209 2.12 -17.50 -1.56
CA SER A 209 2.90 -16.52 -0.79
C SER A 209 2.14 -16.01 0.44
N ILE A 210 0.84 -15.68 0.30
CA ILE A 210 0.02 -15.25 1.44
C ILE A 210 -0.06 -16.35 2.50
N LYS A 211 -0.27 -17.61 2.11
CA LYS A 211 -0.30 -18.74 3.04
C LYS A 211 0.98 -18.87 3.88
N GLU A 212 2.13 -18.64 3.24
CA GLU A 212 3.42 -18.73 3.91
C GLU A 212 3.75 -17.52 4.80
N CYS A 213 3.15 -16.35 4.53
CA CYS A 213 3.50 -15.09 5.18
C CYS A 213 2.57 -14.71 6.33
N VAL A 214 1.35 -15.25 6.38
CA VAL A 214 0.38 -14.89 7.42
C VAL A 214 0.05 -16.07 8.32
N PRO A 215 -0.26 -15.85 9.61
CA PRO A 215 -0.72 -16.89 10.49
C PRO A 215 -2.00 -17.56 9.98
N GLU A 216 -2.17 -18.86 10.25
CA GLU A 216 -3.35 -19.63 9.82
C GLU A 216 -4.67 -18.98 10.25
N SER A 217 -4.72 -18.42 11.45
CA SER A 217 -5.90 -17.70 11.98
C SER A 217 -6.29 -16.46 11.17
N ALA A 218 -5.35 -15.86 10.46
CA ALA A 218 -5.57 -14.67 9.62
C ALA A 218 -5.64 -15.00 8.11
N LEU A 219 -5.38 -16.26 7.73
CA LEU A 219 -5.22 -16.62 6.32
C LEU A 219 -6.45 -16.32 5.48
N LYS A 220 -7.62 -16.77 5.92
CA LYS A 220 -8.87 -16.56 5.18
C LYS A 220 -9.14 -15.09 4.92
N ILE A 221 -9.01 -14.25 5.92
CA ILE A 221 -9.34 -12.82 5.81
C ILE A 221 -8.36 -12.07 4.92
N ASN A 222 -7.07 -12.46 4.93
CA ASN A 222 -6.06 -11.89 4.04
C ASN A 222 -6.28 -12.30 2.58
N ILE A 223 -6.69 -13.55 2.32
CA ILE A 223 -7.07 -14.00 0.97
C ILE A 223 -8.33 -13.28 0.49
N ASP A 224 -9.33 -13.10 1.34
CA ASP A 224 -10.55 -12.37 0.99
C ASP A 224 -10.24 -10.91 0.67
N ALA A 225 -9.40 -10.24 1.47
CA ALA A 225 -8.93 -8.88 1.23
C ALA A 225 -8.15 -8.76 -0.09
N PHE A 226 -7.23 -9.69 -0.35
CA PHE A 226 -6.50 -9.77 -1.63
C PHE A 226 -7.44 -9.90 -2.82
N ASN A 227 -8.43 -10.79 -2.76
CA ASN A 227 -9.41 -10.96 -3.84
C ASN A 227 -10.25 -9.70 -4.05
N LYS A 228 -10.69 -9.02 -2.98
CA LYS A 228 -11.37 -7.73 -3.07
C LYS A 228 -10.52 -6.67 -3.77
N GLY A 229 -9.24 -6.61 -3.47
CA GLY A 229 -8.31 -5.74 -4.19
C GLY A 229 -8.23 -6.04 -5.68
N ARG A 230 -8.19 -7.30 -6.07
CA ARG A 230 -8.22 -7.71 -7.49
C ARG A 230 -9.50 -7.31 -8.23
N GLU A 231 -10.65 -7.29 -7.54
CA GLU A 231 -11.93 -6.88 -8.12
C GLU A 231 -11.98 -5.38 -8.46
N ILE A 232 -11.15 -4.54 -7.82
CA ILE A 232 -11.07 -3.09 -8.06
C ILE A 232 -10.47 -2.77 -9.42
N ILE A 233 -9.54 -3.60 -9.88
CA ILE A 233 -8.79 -3.43 -11.13
C ILE A 233 -9.47 -4.27 -12.23
N LYS A 234 -10.15 -3.59 -13.11
CA LYS A 234 -10.91 -4.21 -14.23
C LYS A 234 -10.12 -4.19 -15.53
#